data_560ba18d98a4944fb84867916011e1a7
#
_entry.id   560ba18d98a4944fb84867916011e1a7
#
_cell.length_a   1.000
_cell.length_b   1.000
_cell.length_c   1.000
_cell.angle_alpha   90.00
_cell.angle_beta   90.00
_cell.angle_gamma   90.00
#
_symmetry.space_group_name_H-M   'P 1'
#
loop_
_entity.id
_entity.type
_entity.pdbx_description
1 polymer ?
#
loop_
_entity_poly.entity_id
_entity_poly.type
_entity_poly.pdbx_seq_one_letter_code
_entity_poly.pdbx_strand_id
1 'polypeptide(L)'
;MVLYTVTGKVGEEGYLDIAKSGDLTGKNIYVNMTNKCPCSCVFCLRQTKKQQENNTLWLKDGEPSIEEVLELFSKYDLNIINELVFCGFGEPLERLEDVCAVIDSLKNTYPNLKVRLNTIGLANLIYGRDVTPELEGRFDTVSISLNAPDENEFLELTRSRYGIQYYAARLHTGLCADCTHLDVEMTNYKDFLREASTLPEDKIEKCRQICKDLGVTLRVRPFEN
;
A
#
# COMPACT_ATOMS: atom_id res chain seq x y z
N MET A 1 5.08 -0.72 14.48
CA MET A 1 5.88 -1.88 13.97
C MET A 1 6.44 -1.54 12.61
N VAL A 2 7.72 -1.81 12.38
CA VAL A 2 8.36 -1.65 11.06
C VAL A 2 8.07 -2.87 10.18
N LEU A 3 8.34 -4.09 10.68
CA LEU A 3 8.08 -5.34 9.97
C LEU A 3 6.93 -6.11 10.63
N TYR A 4 5.96 -6.56 9.83
CA TYR A 4 4.81 -7.30 10.34
C TYR A 4 4.24 -8.30 9.32
N THR A 5 3.41 -9.21 9.83
CA THR A 5 2.57 -10.11 9.02
C THR A 5 1.10 -9.82 9.27
N VAL A 6 0.24 -10.22 8.34
CA VAL A 6 -1.22 -10.16 8.47
C VAL A 6 -1.75 -11.54 8.77
N THR A 7 -2.53 -11.67 9.85
CA THR A 7 -3.00 -12.97 10.38
C THR A 7 -4.33 -13.43 9.78
N GLY A 8 -5.04 -12.55 9.04
CA GLY A 8 -6.42 -12.79 8.57
C GLY A 8 -7.49 -12.57 9.65
N LYS A 9 -7.10 -12.17 10.87
CA LYS A 9 -8.03 -11.78 11.92
C LYS A 9 -8.35 -10.29 11.81
N VAL A 10 -9.49 -9.88 12.34
CA VAL A 10 -9.94 -8.48 12.32
C VAL A 10 -9.36 -7.72 13.52
N GLY A 11 -9.02 -6.44 13.33
CA GLY A 11 -8.53 -5.56 14.39
C GLY A 11 -7.05 -5.74 14.70
N GLU A 12 -6.64 -5.49 15.96
CA GLU A 12 -5.23 -5.55 16.39
C GLU A 12 -4.58 -6.93 16.22
N GLU A 13 -5.36 -7.98 16.39
CA GLU A 13 -4.89 -9.35 16.15
C GLU A 13 -4.61 -9.61 14.66
N GLY A 14 -5.05 -8.72 13.77
CA GLY A 14 -4.79 -8.78 12.34
C GLY A 14 -3.33 -8.49 11.96
N TYR A 15 -2.60 -7.72 12.79
CA TYR A 15 -1.23 -7.28 12.52
C TYR A 15 -0.29 -7.81 13.59
N LEU A 16 0.64 -8.65 13.19
CA LEU A 16 1.57 -9.32 14.10
C LEU A 16 3.01 -8.93 13.76
N ASP A 17 3.74 -8.44 14.74
CA ASP A 17 5.19 -8.20 14.60
C ASP A 17 5.89 -9.48 14.10
N ILE A 18 6.76 -9.31 13.11
CA ILE A 18 7.47 -10.44 12.49
C ILE A 18 8.22 -11.28 13.54
N ALA A 19 8.77 -10.64 14.59
CA ALA A 19 9.46 -11.33 15.67
C ALA A 19 8.56 -12.29 16.49
N LYS A 20 7.23 -12.10 16.39
CA LYS A 20 6.23 -12.93 17.07
C LYS A 20 5.52 -13.90 16.12
N SER A 21 5.82 -13.82 14.83
CA SER A 21 5.10 -14.58 13.79
C SER A 21 5.45 -16.07 13.72
N GLY A 22 6.53 -16.51 14.40
CA GLY A 22 7.02 -17.88 14.28
C GLY A 22 7.53 -18.19 12.87
N ASP A 23 7.10 -19.31 12.29
CA ASP A 23 7.48 -19.70 10.94
C ASP A 23 6.95 -18.71 9.90
N LEU A 24 7.84 -18.23 9.02
CA LEU A 24 7.55 -17.27 7.95
C LEU A 24 7.32 -17.91 6.59
N THR A 25 7.43 -19.24 6.50
CA THR A 25 7.30 -19.98 5.23
C THR A 25 5.98 -19.66 4.53
N GLY A 26 6.08 -19.17 3.30
CA GLY A 26 4.93 -18.82 2.46
C GLY A 26 4.12 -17.60 2.92
N LYS A 27 4.58 -16.87 3.95
CA LYS A 27 3.90 -15.65 4.42
C LYS A 27 4.35 -14.41 3.64
N ASN A 28 3.46 -13.42 3.58
CA ASN A 28 3.83 -12.07 3.15
C ASN A 28 4.39 -11.31 4.36
N ILE A 29 5.50 -10.62 4.15
CA ILE A 29 6.08 -9.70 5.12
C ILE A 29 5.79 -8.27 4.67
N TYR A 30 5.22 -7.49 5.56
CA TYR A 30 4.88 -6.09 5.30
C TYR A 30 5.91 -5.17 5.93
N VAL A 31 6.27 -4.11 5.19
CA VAL A 31 7.26 -3.10 5.60
C VAL A 31 6.57 -1.75 5.73
N ASN A 32 6.57 -1.21 6.94
CA ASN A 32 6.05 0.12 7.23
C ASN A 32 7.23 1.11 7.37
N MET A 33 7.45 1.92 6.36
CA MET A 33 8.58 2.86 6.29
C MET A 33 8.26 4.23 6.85
N THR A 34 6.97 4.62 6.89
CA THR A 34 6.59 5.99 7.22
C THR A 34 5.17 6.10 7.76
N ASN A 35 4.95 7.12 8.58
CA ASN A 35 3.60 7.57 8.95
C ASN A 35 3.07 8.67 8.02
N LYS A 36 3.91 9.24 7.14
CA LYS A 36 3.51 10.32 6.22
C LYS A 36 2.60 9.78 5.13
N CYS A 37 1.57 10.54 4.80
CA CYS A 37 0.66 10.24 3.70
C CYS A 37 0.08 11.55 3.17
N PRO A 38 0.00 11.74 1.86
CA PRO A 38 -0.58 12.95 1.27
C PRO A 38 -2.11 12.98 1.37
N CYS A 39 -2.72 11.91 1.88
CA CYS A 39 -4.16 11.77 2.04
C CYS A 39 -4.60 11.66 3.49
N SER A 40 -5.87 12.00 3.73
CA SER A 40 -6.56 11.85 5.02
C SER A 40 -7.88 11.12 4.83
N CYS A 41 -7.79 9.90 4.25
CA CYS A 41 -8.96 9.14 3.83
C CYS A 41 -9.94 8.90 4.99
N VAL A 42 -11.24 9.07 4.70
CA VAL A 42 -12.31 8.88 5.70
C VAL A 42 -12.40 7.45 6.24
N PHE A 43 -11.94 6.48 5.46
CA PHE A 43 -11.89 5.06 5.80
C PHE A 43 -10.51 4.60 6.30
N CYS A 44 -9.55 5.51 6.46
CA CYS A 44 -8.21 5.14 6.88
C CYS A 44 -8.20 4.53 8.28
N LEU A 45 -7.57 3.38 8.42
CA LEU A 45 -7.44 2.67 9.71
C LEU A 45 -6.83 3.55 10.81
N ARG A 46 -5.98 4.53 10.44
CA ARG A 46 -5.44 5.53 11.38
C ARG A 46 -6.50 6.36 12.10
N GLN A 47 -7.70 6.50 11.50
CA GLN A 47 -8.77 7.35 12.01
C GLN A 47 -9.82 6.55 12.79
N THR A 48 -9.75 5.22 12.79
CA THR A 48 -10.67 4.42 13.58
C THR A 48 -10.32 4.51 15.07
N LYS A 49 -11.32 4.66 15.95
CA LYS A 49 -11.12 4.80 17.41
C LYS A 49 -10.28 3.67 18.00
N LYS A 50 -10.51 2.44 17.59
CA LYS A 50 -9.75 1.27 18.06
C LYS A 50 -8.26 1.34 17.70
N GLN A 51 -7.92 1.96 16.57
CA GLN A 51 -6.54 2.10 16.12
C GLN A 51 -5.80 3.26 16.78
N GLN A 52 -6.51 4.28 17.26
CA GLN A 52 -5.88 5.41 17.95
C GLN A 52 -5.38 5.06 19.36
N GLU A 53 -6.05 4.15 20.04
CA GLU A 53 -5.74 3.80 21.43
C GLU A 53 -4.59 2.78 21.54
N ASN A 54 -4.51 1.81 20.62
CA ASN A 54 -3.54 0.69 20.69
C ASN A 54 -2.81 0.47 19.35
N ASN A 55 -2.48 1.52 18.65
CA ASN A 55 -1.97 1.48 17.29
C ASN A 55 -0.57 0.86 17.18
N THR A 56 -0.53 -0.43 16.87
CA THR A 56 0.73 -1.19 16.75
C THR A 56 1.50 -0.88 15.47
N LEU A 57 0.83 -0.41 14.40
CA LEU A 57 1.48 -0.03 13.14
C LEU A 57 2.04 1.39 13.15
N TRP A 58 1.59 2.26 14.06
CA TRP A 58 2.14 3.60 14.15
C TRP A 58 3.61 3.56 14.58
N LEU A 59 4.46 4.23 13.82
CA LEU A 59 5.89 4.35 14.13
C LEU A 59 6.05 5.41 15.23
N LYS A 60 6.02 4.97 16.50
CA LYS A 60 6.04 5.85 17.69
C LYS A 60 7.41 6.47 17.93
N ASP A 61 8.46 5.71 17.60
CA ASP A 61 9.85 6.10 17.83
C ASP A 61 10.47 6.86 16.64
N GLY A 62 9.64 7.20 15.65
CA GLY A 62 10.07 7.83 14.42
C GLY A 62 10.08 6.87 13.23
N GLU A 63 10.44 7.41 12.08
CA GLU A 63 10.59 6.62 10.85
C GLU A 63 11.94 5.88 10.90
N PRO A 64 11.99 4.59 10.55
CA PRO A 64 13.23 3.82 10.60
C PRO A 64 14.21 4.30 9.54
N SER A 65 15.51 4.23 9.80
CA SER A 65 16.54 4.42 8.79
C SER A 65 16.62 3.19 7.88
N ILE A 66 17.32 3.32 6.74
CA ILE A 66 17.58 2.18 5.83
C ILE A 66 18.33 1.08 6.58
N GLU A 67 19.36 1.46 7.35
CA GLU A 67 20.19 0.54 8.12
C GLU A 67 19.38 -0.23 9.15
N GLU A 68 18.49 0.45 9.88
CA GLU A 68 17.60 -0.19 10.87
C GLU A 68 16.67 -1.22 10.21
N VAL A 69 16.12 -0.89 9.03
CA VAL A 69 15.26 -1.82 8.30
C VAL A 69 16.05 -3.04 7.81
N LEU A 70 17.24 -2.83 7.25
CA LEU A 70 18.11 -3.92 6.79
C LEU A 70 18.60 -4.79 7.94
N GLU A 71 18.92 -4.21 9.11
CA GLU A 71 19.28 -4.95 10.31
C GLU A 71 18.12 -5.83 10.81
N LEU A 72 16.89 -5.31 10.76
CA LEU A 72 15.72 -6.13 11.09
C LEU A 72 15.59 -7.34 10.15
N PHE A 73 15.78 -7.14 8.84
CA PHE A 73 15.72 -8.22 7.87
C PHE A 73 16.85 -9.24 8.00
N SER A 74 18.04 -8.82 8.43
CA SER A 74 19.19 -9.73 8.57
C SER A 74 18.95 -10.91 9.52
N LYS A 75 17.89 -10.84 10.34
CA LYS A 75 17.50 -11.87 11.31
C LYS A 75 16.64 -12.98 10.69
N TYR A 76 16.26 -12.86 9.41
CA TYR A 76 15.31 -13.75 8.74
C TYR A 76 15.83 -14.21 7.39
N ASP A 77 15.46 -15.43 6.99
CA ASP A 77 15.69 -15.93 5.63
C ASP A 77 14.52 -15.51 4.74
N LEU A 78 14.77 -14.61 3.79
CA LEU A 78 13.74 -14.14 2.86
C LEU A 78 13.50 -15.09 1.69
N ASN A 79 14.26 -16.18 1.53
CA ASN A 79 13.96 -17.19 0.50
C ASN A 79 12.70 -17.98 0.79
N ILE A 80 12.27 -18.05 2.05
CA ILE A 80 11.11 -18.85 2.47
C ILE A 80 9.80 -18.09 2.43
N ILE A 81 9.83 -16.76 2.33
CA ILE A 81 8.61 -15.93 2.31
C ILE A 81 7.93 -15.96 0.93
N ASN A 82 6.64 -15.65 0.90
CA ASN A 82 5.93 -15.54 -0.36
C ASN A 82 6.23 -14.21 -1.07
N GLU A 83 6.14 -13.09 -0.36
CA GLU A 83 6.28 -11.75 -0.93
C GLU A 83 6.65 -10.73 0.15
N LEU A 84 7.49 -9.76 -0.21
CA LEU A 84 7.76 -8.57 0.59
C LEU A 84 6.83 -7.44 0.12
N VAL A 85 6.08 -6.83 1.03
CA VAL A 85 5.06 -5.84 0.70
C VAL A 85 5.36 -4.50 1.36
N PHE A 86 5.70 -3.47 0.59
CA PHE A 86 5.80 -2.11 1.12
C PHE A 86 4.39 -1.56 1.32
N CYS A 87 3.98 -1.47 2.58
CA CYS A 87 2.65 -1.05 3.01
C CYS A 87 2.68 -0.68 4.50
N GLY A 88 1.89 0.30 4.88
CA GLY A 88 1.79 0.72 6.28
C GLY A 88 0.68 1.74 6.46
N PHE A 89 0.78 2.53 7.54
CA PHE A 89 -0.15 3.63 7.77
C PHE A 89 0.16 4.87 6.93
N GLY A 90 1.37 5.01 6.45
CA GLY A 90 1.78 6.04 5.51
C GLY A 90 1.71 5.56 4.06
N GLU A 91 2.03 6.47 3.16
CA GLU A 91 2.29 6.18 1.75
C GLU A 91 3.78 5.80 1.60
N PRO A 92 4.12 4.56 1.20
CA PRO A 92 5.52 4.14 1.13
C PRO A 92 6.38 5.06 0.25
N LEU A 93 5.80 5.57 -0.84
CA LEU A 93 6.52 6.44 -1.77
C LEU A 93 6.71 7.89 -1.30
N GLU A 94 6.27 8.26 -0.10
CA GLU A 94 6.78 9.48 0.59
C GLU A 94 8.28 9.33 0.93
N ARG A 95 8.82 8.09 0.86
CA ARG A 95 10.23 7.75 1.05
C ARG A 95 10.77 6.91 -0.11
N LEU A 96 10.53 7.36 -1.34
CA LEU A 96 10.87 6.63 -2.57
C LEU A 96 12.33 6.16 -2.59
N GLU A 97 13.28 7.06 -2.34
CA GLU A 97 14.72 6.76 -2.39
C GLU A 97 15.10 5.68 -1.37
N ASP A 98 14.57 5.78 -0.14
CA ASP A 98 14.86 4.82 0.92
C ASP A 98 14.23 3.45 0.61
N VAL A 99 13.01 3.44 0.09
CA VAL A 99 12.33 2.21 -0.36
C VAL A 99 13.12 1.53 -1.46
N CYS A 100 13.57 2.27 -2.47
CA CYS A 100 14.41 1.75 -3.54
C CYS A 100 15.73 1.19 -3.01
N ALA A 101 16.40 1.91 -2.11
CA ALA A 101 17.68 1.47 -1.53
C ALA A 101 17.54 0.18 -0.70
N VAL A 102 16.46 0.04 0.07
CA VAL A 102 16.16 -1.20 0.80
C VAL A 102 15.94 -2.36 -0.16
N ILE A 103 15.14 -2.17 -1.22
CA ILE A 103 14.88 -3.22 -2.21
C ILE A 103 16.16 -3.64 -2.92
N ASP A 104 16.96 -2.68 -3.39
CA ASP A 104 18.21 -2.95 -4.10
C ASP A 104 19.17 -3.75 -3.22
N SER A 105 19.31 -3.39 -1.95
CA SER A 105 20.12 -4.13 -0.98
C SER A 105 19.60 -5.56 -0.75
N LEU A 106 18.29 -5.72 -0.58
CA LEU A 106 17.70 -7.05 -0.36
C LEU A 106 17.78 -7.93 -1.60
N LYS A 107 17.52 -7.41 -2.81
CA LYS A 107 17.61 -8.16 -4.07
C LYS A 107 19.06 -8.57 -4.41
N ASN A 108 20.07 -7.85 -3.96
CA ASN A 108 21.46 -8.27 -4.06
C ASN A 108 21.75 -9.57 -3.28
N THR A 109 21.08 -9.76 -2.15
CA THR A 109 21.22 -10.98 -1.32
C THR A 109 20.21 -12.07 -1.71
N TYR A 110 19.01 -11.66 -2.11
CA TYR A 110 17.87 -12.50 -2.45
C TYR A 110 17.35 -12.17 -3.85
N PRO A 111 18.02 -12.61 -4.93
CA PRO A 111 17.69 -12.18 -6.31
C PRO A 111 16.26 -12.56 -6.77
N ASN A 112 15.69 -13.60 -6.18
CA ASN A 112 14.34 -14.07 -6.50
C ASN A 112 13.25 -13.51 -5.56
N LEU A 113 13.60 -12.58 -4.68
CA LEU A 113 12.66 -11.96 -3.76
C LEU A 113 11.57 -11.22 -4.53
N LYS A 114 10.33 -11.63 -4.35
CA LYS A 114 9.17 -10.94 -4.91
C LYS A 114 8.82 -9.74 -4.04
N VAL A 115 8.64 -8.60 -4.67
CA VAL A 115 8.36 -7.34 -3.99
C VAL A 115 7.08 -6.71 -4.53
N ARG A 116 6.17 -6.36 -3.63
CA ARG A 116 4.93 -5.63 -3.91
C ARG A 116 4.97 -4.24 -3.32
N LEU A 117 4.40 -3.29 -4.02
CA LEU A 117 4.08 -1.97 -3.53
C LEU A 117 2.56 -1.80 -3.39
N ASN A 118 2.09 -1.42 -2.21
CA ASN A 118 0.73 -0.92 -2.04
C ASN A 118 0.81 0.61 -1.91
N THR A 119 0.22 1.32 -2.86
CA THR A 119 0.35 2.78 -2.96
C THR A 119 -0.98 3.43 -3.30
N ILE A 120 -1.09 4.69 -2.97
CA ILE A 120 -2.17 5.55 -3.45
C ILE A 120 -1.87 6.12 -4.86
N GLY A 121 -0.66 5.90 -5.40
CA GLY A 121 -0.27 6.29 -6.76
C GLY A 121 0.06 7.77 -6.93
N LEU A 122 0.58 8.44 -5.90
CA LEU A 122 0.81 9.89 -5.89
C LEU A 122 2.26 10.32 -6.07
N ALA A 123 3.17 9.37 -6.23
CA ALA A 123 4.59 9.68 -6.20
C ALA A 123 5.00 10.76 -7.20
N ASN A 124 4.46 10.74 -8.42
CA ASN A 124 4.76 11.78 -9.43
C ASN A 124 4.37 13.19 -8.96
N LEU A 125 3.29 13.33 -8.17
CA LEU A 125 2.89 14.61 -7.60
C LEU A 125 3.72 14.97 -6.35
N ILE A 126 4.09 13.99 -5.53
CA ILE A 126 4.96 14.20 -4.37
C ILE A 126 6.29 14.79 -4.80
N TYR A 127 6.88 14.23 -5.86
CA TYR A 127 8.22 14.62 -6.34
C TYR A 127 8.21 15.66 -7.47
N GLY A 128 7.04 16.00 -8.03
CA GLY A 128 6.90 16.93 -9.14
C GLY A 128 7.57 16.47 -10.45
N ARG A 129 7.77 15.15 -10.59
CA ARG A 129 8.41 14.51 -11.76
C ARG A 129 7.87 13.08 -11.95
N ASP A 130 8.15 12.50 -13.09
CA ASP A 130 7.88 11.06 -13.30
C ASP A 130 8.91 10.23 -12.50
N VAL A 131 8.40 9.39 -11.60
CA VAL A 131 9.20 8.45 -10.79
C VAL A 131 9.01 7.00 -11.25
N THR A 132 8.19 6.74 -12.26
CA THR A 132 7.92 5.36 -12.71
C THR A 132 9.19 4.62 -13.14
N PRO A 133 10.20 5.26 -13.78
CA PRO A 133 11.45 4.58 -14.09
C PRO A 133 12.22 4.06 -12.85
N GLU A 134 12.01 4.68 -11.69
CA GLU A 134 12.65 4.23 -10.44
C GLU A 134 11.97 3.01 -9.84
N LEU A 135 10.71 2.77 -10.18
CA LEU A 135 9.97 1.59 -9.75
C LEU A 135 10.25 0.36 -10.61
N GLU A 136 10.69 0.60 -11.85
CA GLU A 136 10.96 -0.42 -12.86
C GLU A 136 12.01 -1.43 -12.38
N GLY A 137 11.74 -2.72 -12.54
CA GLY A 137 12.62 -3.82 -12.12
C GLY A 137 12.72 -4.03 -10.60
N ARG A 138 12.25 -3.08 -9.77
CA ARG A 138 12.27 -3.23 -8.32
C ARG A 138 11.03 -3.94 -7.78
N PHE A 139 9.87 -3.64 -8.35
CA PHE A 139 8.59 -4.21 -7.90
C PHE A 139 8.08 -5.23 -8.91
N ASP A 140 7.73 -6.41 -8.41
CA ASP A 140 7.05 -7.44 -9.20
C ASP A 140 5.55 -7.14 -9.32
N THR A 141 4.98 -6.49 -8.30
CA THR A 141 3.58 -6.08 -8.27
C THR A 141 3.45 -4.66 -7.73
N VAL A 142 2.70 -3.82 -8.42
CA VAL A 142 2.24 -2.53 -7.92
C VAL A 142 0.73 -2.55 -7.76
N SER A 143 0.26 -2.31 -6.54
CA SER A 143 -1.16 -2.29 -6.19
C SER A 143 -1.58 -0.87 -5.86
N ILE A 144 -2.48 -0.30 -6.70
CA ILE A 144 -2.89 1.10 -6.59
C ILE A 144 -4.31 1.20 -6.04
N SER A 145 -4.50 2.04 -5.03
CA SER A 145 -5.80 2.29 -4.42
C SER A 145 -6.70 3.16 -5.32
N LEU A 146 -7.69 2.57 -6.00
CA LEU A 146 -8.65 3.29 -6.86
C LEU A 146 -9.74 4.00 -6.07
N ASN A 147 -10.36 3.32 -5.16
CA ASN A 147 -11.35 3.77 -4.16
C ASN A 147 -12.64 4.43 -4.68
N ALA A 148 -12.66 5.07 -5.83
CA ALA A 148 -13.84 5.68 -6.41
C ALA A 148 -13.79 5.71 -7.94
N PRO A 149 -14.94 5.70 -8.64
CA PRO A 149 -14.99 5.73 -10.10
C PRO A 149 -14.84 7.13 -10.70
N ASP A 150 -14.97 8.19 -9.90
CA ASP A 150 -14.86 9.57 -10.35
C ASP A 150 -14.02 10.44 -9.42
N GLU A 151 -13.59 11.58 -9.94
CA GLU A 151 -12.66 12.51 -9.30
C GLU A 151 -13.21 13.14 -8.02
N ASN A 152 -14.46 13.55 -8.02
CA ASN A 152 -15.07 14.27 -6.90
C ASN A 152 -15.26 13.33 -5.71
N GLU A 153 -15.85 12.17 -5.98
CA GLU A 153 -16.03 11.14 -4.96
C GLU A 153 -14.68 10.68 -4.39
N PHE A 154 -13.69 10.49 -5.28
CA PHE A 154 -12.34 10.15 -4.86
C PHE A 154 -11.75 11.21 -3.92
N LEU A 155 -11.88 12.50 -4.26
CA LEU A 155 -11.37 13.60 -3.43
C LEU A 155 -12.10 13.67 -2.08
N GLU A 156 -13.40 13.50 -2.06
CA GLU A 156 -14.20 13.47 -0.82
C GLU A 156 -13.75 12.33 0.09
N LEU A 157 -13.49 11.15 -0.47
CA LEU A 157 -13.06 9.96 0.27
C LEU A 157 -11.63 10.07 0.78
N THR A 158 -10.71 10.55 -0.05
CA THR A 158 -9.28 10.52 0.26
C THR A 158 -8.76 11.80 0.88
N ARG A 159 -9.43 12.93 0.69
CA ARG A 159 -9.01 14.25 1.16
C ARG A 159 -7.55 14.54 0.80
N SER A 160 -7.19 14.25 -0.45
CA SER A 160 -5.84 14.43 -0.94
C SER A 160 -5.42 15.91 -0.91
N ARG A 161 -4.20 16.20 -0.45
CA ARG A 161 -3.61 17.56 -0.48
C ARG A 161 -3.39 18.10 -1.89
N TYR A 162 -3.42 17.24 -2.91
CA TYR A 162 -3.23 17.61 -4.31
C TYR A 162 -4.54 17.88 -5.07
N GLY A 163 -5.68 17.77 -4.41
CA GLY A 163 -6.97 18.05 -5.03
C GLY A 163 -7.32 17.10 -6.17
N ILE A 164 -8.08 17.63 -7.13
CA ILE A 164 -8.61 16.87 -8.27
C ILE A 164 -7.54 16.40 -9.29
N GLN A 165 -6.45 17.15 -9.45
CA GLN A 165 -5.35 16.82 -10.38
C GLN A 165 -4.75 15.42 -10.12
N TYR A 166 -5.00 14.93 -8.98
CA TYR A 166 -4.60 13.64 -8.49
C TYR A 166 -5.21 12.44 -9.24
N TYR A 167 -6.47 12.53 -9.67
CA TYR A 167 -7.16 11.36 -10.26
C TYR A 167 -6.48 10.89 -11.55
N ALA A 168 -6.12 11.81 -12.44
CA ALA A 168 -5.43 11.51 -13.68
C ALA A 168 -3.97 11.04 -13.47
N ALA A 169 -3.22 11.69 -12.57
CA ALA A 169 -1.83 11.34 -12.30
C ALA A 169 -1.67 9.91 -11.77
N ARG A 170 -2.64 9.43 -10.98
CA ARG A 170 -2.65 8.09 -10.42
C ARG A 170 -2.75 6.99 -11.48
N LEU A 171 -3.58 7.21 -12.50
CA LEU A 171 -3.75 6.24 -13.59
C LEU A 171 -2.47 6.11 -14.42
N HIS A 172 -1.68 7.18 -14.52
CA HIS A 172 -0.37 7.14 -15.19
C HIS A 172 0.70 6.40 -14.41
N THR A 173 0.72 6.49 -13.08
CA THR A 173 1.68 5.75 -12.25
C THR A 173 1.51 4.22 -12.39
N GLY A 174 0.29 3.78 -12.71
CA GLY A 174 0.00 2.37 -12.95
C GLY A 174 0.49 1.80 -14.28
N LEU A 175 0.98 2.63 -15.19
CA LEU A 175 1.44 2.23 -16.52
C LEU A 175 2.95 1.98 -16.58
N CYS A 176 3.60 1.66 -15.45
CA CYS A 176 4.99 1.22 -15.46
C CYS A 176 5.13 -0.05 -16.29
N ALA A 177 5.80 0.05 -17.44
CA ALA A 177 5.78 -0.96 -18.50
C ALA A 177 6.41 -2.32 -18.11
N ASP A 178 7.20 -2.38 -17.04
CA ASP A 178 7.93 -3.57 -16.59
C ASP A 178 7.48 -4.15 -15.24
N CYS A 179 6.38 -3.62 -14.65
CA CYS A 179 5.74 -4.32 -13.56
C CYS A 179 5.03 -5.56 -14.10
N THR A 180 5.40 -6.74 -13.67
CA THR A 180 4.82 -8.00 -14.17
C THR A 180 3.34 -8.13 -13.80
N HIS A 181 2.89 -7.39 -12.80
CA HIS A 181 1.49 -7.33 -12.38
C HIS A 181 1.12 -5.96 -11.84
N LEU A 182 0.11 -5.34 -12.44
CA LEU A 182 -0.55 -4.15 -11.93
C LEU A 182 -1.92 -4.53 -11.39
N ASP A 183 -2.08 -4.46 -10.07
CA ASP A 183 -3.36 -4.63 -9.41
C ASP A 183 -3.90 -3.26 -8.99
N VAL A 184 -5.13 -2.97 -9.35
CA VAL A 184 -5.87 -1.83 -8.80
C VAL A 184 -6.74 -2.35 -7.67
N GLU A 185 -6.55 -1.82 -6.48
CA GLU A 185 -7.33 -2.20 -5.30
C GLU A 185 -8.46 -1.21 -5.05
N MET A 186 -9.63 -1.74 -4.78
CA MET A 186 -10.76 -1.01 -4.28
C MET A 186 -11.23 -1.67 -2.99
N THR A 187 -11.28 -0.90 -1.91
CA THR A 187 -11.87 -1.39 -0.67
C THR A 187 -13.39 -1.28 -0.77
N ASN A 188 -14.08 -2.42 -0.69
CA ASN A 188 -15.54 -2.44 -0.56
C ASN A 188 -15.88 -2.07 0.89
N TYR A 189 -15.91 -0.78 1.16
CA TYR A 189 -16.17 -0.23 2.48
C TYR A 189 -17.63 0.24 2.58
N LYS A 190 -18.08 0.38 3.80
CA LYS A 190 -19.28 1.14 4.13
C LYS A 190 -19.25 2.44 3.33
N ASP A 191 -20.34 2.76 2.63
CA ASP A 191 -20.43 4.05 1.93
C ASP A 191 -20.44 5.17 2.97
N PHE A 192 -19.24 5.66 3.31
CA PHE A 192 -19.06 6.71 4.30
C PHE A 192 -19.69 8.04 3.89
N LEU A 193 -19.93 8.21 2.58
CA LEU A 193 -20.58 9.42 2.07
C LEU A 193 -22.11 9.34 2.17
N ARG A 194 -22.67 8.11 2.18
CA ARG A 194 -24.12 7.85 2.16
C ARG A 194 -24.63 7.06 3.35
N GLU A 195 -23.76 6.78 4.34
CA GLU A 195 -24.07 5.93 5.51
C GLU A 195 -24.58 4.52 5.16
N ALA A 196 -24.34 4.06 3.95
CA ALA A 196 -24.69 2.70 3.50
C ALA A 196 -23.70 1.66 4.01
N SER A 197 -24.15 0.44 4.22
CA SER A 197 -23.33 -0.67 4.75
C SER A 197 -22.34 -1.27 3.74
N THR A 198 -22.57 -1.04 2.43
CA THR A 198 -21.73 -1.54 1.32
C THR A 198 -21.69 -0.52 0.20
N LEU A 199 -20.63 -0.55 -0.62
CA LEU A 199 -20.61 0.21 -1.86
C LEU A 199 -21.68 -0.31 -2.83
N PRO A 200 -22.39 0.59 -3.54
CA PRO A 200 -23.27 0.20 -4.61
C PRO A 200 -22.54 -0.56 -5.71
N GLU A 201 -23.14 -1.63 -6.22
CA GLU A 201 -22.54 -2.49 -7.24
C GLU A 201 -22.22 -1.71 -8.54
N ASP A 202 -23.01 -0.70 -8.87
CA ASP A 202 -22.78 0.16 -10.03
C ASP A 202 -21.46 0.94 -9.94
N LYS A 203 -21.01 1.29 -8.73
CA LYS A 203 -19.71 1.93 -8.53
C LYS A 203 -18.56 0.95 -8.72
N ILE A 204 -18.71 -0.27 -8.20
CA ILE A 204 -17.72 -1.33 -8.39
C ILE A 204 -17.59 -1.64 -9.87
N GLU A 205 -18.71 -1.72 -10.61
CA GLU A 205 -18.70 -2.00 -12.04
C GLU A 205 -18.05 -0.87 -12.85
N LYS A 206 -18.29 0.39 -12.50
CA LYS A 206 -17.58 1.53 -13.10
C LYS A 206 -16.06 1.45 -12.88
N CYS A 207 -15.63 1.10 -11.67
CA CYS A 207 -14.20 0.89 -11.38
C CYS A 207 -13.65 -0.30 -12.18
N ARG A 208 -14.43 -1.38 -12.34
CA ARG A 208 -14.06 -2.53 -13.17
C ARG A 208 -13.88 -2.15 -14.62
N GLN A 209 -14.76 -1.31 -15.17
CA GLN A 209 -14.63 -0.81 -16.53
C GLN A 209 -13.38 0.05 -16.71
N ILE A 210 -13.08 0.95 -15.76
CA ILE A 210 -11.84 1.74 -15.77
C ILE A 210 -10.61 0.83 -15.82
N CYS A 211 -10.57 -0.19 -14.97
CA CYS A 211 -9.46 -1.14 -14.94
C CYS A 211 -9.33 -1.91 -16.25
N LYS A 212 -10.47 -2.33 -16.83
CA LYS A 212 -10.51 -3.02 -18.12
C LYS A 212 -9.97 -2.15 -19.25
N ASP A 213 -10.36 -0.87 -19.28
CA ASP A 213 -9.90 0.08 -20.30
C ASP A 213 -8.40 0.36 -20.21
N LEU A 214 -7.84 0.25 -18.99
CA LEU A 214 -6.41 0.38 -18.72
C LEU A 214 -5.62 -0.94 -18.87
N GLY A 215 -6.30 -2.07 -19.13
CA GLY A 215 -5.66 -3.38 -19.22
C GLY A 215 -5.12 -3.92 -17.90
N VAL A 216 -5.69 -3.49 -16.77
CA VAL A 216 -5.25 -3.85 -15.40
C VAL A 216 -6.32 -4.64 -14.65
N THR A 217 -5.94 -5.35 -13.60
CA THR A 217 -6.85 -6.14 -12.77
C THR A 217 -7.44 -5.29 -11.65
N LEU A 218 -8.77 -5.32 -11.48
CA LEU A 218 -9.42 -4.77 -10.28
C LEU A 218 -9.52 -5.83 -9.19
N ARG A 219 -9.01 -5.52 -8.02
CA ARG A 219 -9.17 -6.31 -6.81
C ARG A 219 -10.06 -5.58 -5.81
N VAL A 220 -11.23 -6.15 -5.53
CA VAL A 220 -12.14 -5.61 -4.52
C VAL A 220 -11.84 -6.28 -3.18
N ARG A 221 -11.50 -5.49 -2.17
CA ARG A 221 -11.26 -5.97 -0.80
C ARG A 221 -12.46 -5.67 0.09
N PRO A 222 -12.87 -6.60 0.97
CA PRO A 222 -13.87 -6.29 2.00
C PRO A 222 -13.29 -5.24 2.96
N PHE A 223 -14.17 -4.40 3.49
CA PHE A 223 -13.80 -3.47 4.55
C PHE A 223 -13.65 -4.26 5.87
N GLU A 224 -12.52 -4.10 6.51
CA GLU A 224 -12.25 -4.65 7.85
C GLU A 224 -12.60 -3.60 8.90
N ASN A 225 -13.58 -3.90 9.77
CA ASN A 225 -14.00 -3.04 10.88
C ASN A 225 -13.04 -3.14 12.08
#